data_397d47ed5e7067f3327c7aa73aed9edb
#
_entry.id   397d47ed5e7067f3327c7aa73aed9edb
#
_cell.length_a   1.000
_cell.length_b   1.000
_cell.length_c   1.000
_cell.angle_alpha   90.00
_cell.angle_beta   90.00
_cell.angle_gamma   90.00
#
_symmetry.space_group_name_H-M   'P 1'
#
loop_
_entity.id
_entity.type
_entity.pdbx_description
1 polymer ?
#
loop_
_entity_poly.entity_id
_entity_poly.type
_entity_poly.pdbx_seq_one_letter_code
_entity_poly.pdbx_strand_id
1 'polypeptide(L)'
;MANNDPAAKQYAEWTGRACRADGIRYEIRTIDDPIHVELALQQANDDPKVHGIIVYYPIFGQDKESYSGTSQDDYIRDTVSFQCDVEGLCHLYRSNLYRNVRYLDPPHNHIKCILPCTALSVVKLLEACPNVYHSQAIMATNRQQASPVGLSLKNDTHVTIINRSEIVGRPLAAMLANDGATVYSIDLHSIYKFVNGTLQTCTETVEECVLKVRNSFLMHYYYIVRTDAVLILTKRIAA
;
A
#
# COMPACT_ATOMS: atom_id res chain seq x y z
N MET A 1 -4.66 -10.04 -16.81
CA MET A 1 -4.02 -11.01 -15.89
C MET A 1 -3.02 -11.83 -16.70
N ALA A 2 -1.74 -11.79 -16.33
CA ALA A 2 -0.66 -12.43 -17.10
C ALA A 2 0.08 -13.53 -16.30
N ASN A 3 -0.45 -13.91 -15.14
CA ASN A 3 0.08 -15.02 -14.37
C ASN A 3 -0.95 -16.15 -14.27
N ASN A 4 -0.46 -17.37 -14.08
CA ASN A 4 -1.30 -18.57 -13.94
C ASN A 4 -1.57 -18.96 -12.48
N ASP A 5 -1.31 -18.06 -11.52
CA ASP A 5 -1.54 -18.32 -10.11
C ASP A 5 -3.04 -18.49 -9.82
N PRO A 6 -3.46 -19.65 -9.29
CA PRO A 6 -4.87 -19.90 -8.95
C PRO A 6 -5.42 -18.88 -7.94
N ALA A 7 -4.59 -18.40 -7.02
CA ALA A 7 -5.00 -17.39 -6.03
C ALA A 7 -5.29 -16.05 -6.69
N ALA A 8 -4.47 -15.62 -7.66
CA ALA A 8 -4.72 -14.42 -8.44
C ALA A 8 -6.02 -14.53 -9.26
N LYS A 9 -6.28 -15.68 -9.87
CA LYS A 9 -7.54 -15.95 -10.59
C LYS A 9 -8.75 -15.84 -9.68
N GLN A 10 -8.69 -16.49 -8.52
CA GLN A 10 -9.76 -16.45 -7.53
C GLN A 10 -10.03 -15.03 -7.03
N TYR A 11 -8.96 -14.26 -6.78
CA TYR A 11 -9.07 -12.86 -6.36
C TYR A 11 -9.72 -12.01 -7.46
N ALA A 12 -9.32 -12.18 -8.72
CA ALA A 12 -9.94 -11.49 -9.85
C ALA A 12 -11.44 -11.79 -9.98
N GLU A 13 -11.84 -13.05 -9.77
CA GLU A 13 -13.25 -13.46 -9.79
C GLU A 13 -14.04 -12.85 -8.63
N TRP A 14 -13.47 -12.78 -7.42
CA TRP A 14 -14.11 -12.14 -6.26
C TRP A 14 -14.30 -10.65 -6.49
N THR A 15 -13.26 -9.97 -6.99
CA THR A 15 -13.34 -8.56 -7.37
C THR A 15 -14.43 -8.33 -8.40
N GLY A 16 -14.48 -9.18 -9.44
CA GLY A 16 -15.51 -9.10 -10.46
C GLY A 16 -16.93 -9.33 -9.94
N ARG A 17 -17.11 -10.20 -8.93
CA ARG A 17 -18.42 -10.38 -8.27
C ARG A 17 -18.84 -9.14 -7.50
N ALA A 18 -17.91 -8.56 -6.73
CA ALA A 18 -18.16 -7.34 -5.99
C ALA A 18 -18.50 -6.16 -6.91
N CYS A 19 -17.71 -5.94 -7.95
CA CYS A 19 -17.98 -4.91 -8.95
C CYS A 19 -19.36 -5.04 -9.58
N ARG A 20 -19.73 -6.26 -9.99
CA ARG A 20 -21.07 -6.50 -10.60
C ARG A 20 -22.21 -6.27 -9.61
N ALA A 21 -22.02 -6.63 -8.34
CA ALA A 21 -23.01 -6.35 -7.30
C ALA A 21 -23.26 -4.87 -7.12
N ASP A 22 -22.23 -4.04 -7.31
CA ASP A 22 -22.30 -2.58 -7.22
C ASP A 22 -22.62 -1.90 -8.57
N GLY A 23 -23.00 -2.68 -9.60
CA GLY A 23 -23.37 -2.16 -10.92
C GLY A 23 -22.19 -1.71 -11.79
N ILE A 24 -20.96 -2.08 -11.41
CA ILE A 24 -19.74 -1.77 -12.17
C ILE A 24 -19.49 -2.91 -13.18
N ARG A 25 -19.34 -2.54 -14.47
CA ARG A 25 -18.93 -3.50 -15.48
C ARG A 25 -17.48 -3.90 -15.26
N TYR A 26 -17.23 -5.17 -15.12
CA TYR A 26 -15.90 -5.72 -14.88
C TYR A 26 -15.57 -6.80 -15.91
N GLU A 27 -14.39 -6.70 -16.50
CA GLU A 27 -13.87 -7.63 -17.51
C GLU A 27 -12.48 -8.12 -17.07
N ILE A 28 -12.24 -9.40 -17.16
CA ILE A 28 -10.92 -10.01 -16.96
C ILE A 28 -10.29 -10.24 -18.32
N ARG A 29 -9.21 -9.54 -18.62
CA ARG A 29 -8.38 -9.78 -19.81
C ARG A 29 -7.21 -10.67 -19.40
N THR A 30 -7.17 -11.88 -19.94
CA THR A 30 -6.05 -12.81 -19.77
C THR A 30 -5.08 -12.61 -20.90
N ILE A 31 -3.78 -12.50 -20.57
CA ILE A 31 -2.69 -12.28 -21.52
C ILE A 31 -1.73 -13.44 -21.31
N ASP A 32 -1.62 -14.29 -22.34
CA ASP A 32 -0.86 -15.55 -22.25
C ASP A 32 0.66 -15.30 -22.19
N ASP A 33 1.14 -14.29 -22.91
CA ASP A 33 2.56 -13.92 -22.93
C ASP A 33 2.76 -12.56 -22.24
N PRO A 34 3.54 -12.51 -21.13
CA PRO A 34 3.82 -11.27 -20.40
C PRO A 34 4.39 -10.14 -21.27
N ILE A 35 5.05 -10.43 -22.39
CA ILE A 35 5.60 -9.42 -23.31
C ILE A 35 4.51 -8.52 -23.90
N HIS A 36 3.28 -8.99 -23.99
CA HIS A 36 2.15 -8.23 -24.53
C HIS A 36 1.40 -7.39 -23.49
N VAL A 37 1.79 -7.46 -22.22
CA VAL A 37 1.09 -6.75 -21.13
C VAL A 37 1.17 -5.25 -21.33
N GLU A 38 2.35 -4.72 -21.70
CA GLU A 38 2.52 -3.29 -21.92
C GLU A 38 1.59 -2.76 -23.02
N LEU A 39 1.54 -3.44 -24.16
CA LEU A 39 0.67 -3.06 -25.26
C LEU A 39 -0.81 -3.10 -24.84
N ALA A 40 -1.22 -4.14 -24.09
CA ALA A 40 -2.58 -4.26 -23.60
C ALA A 40 -2.95 -3.14 -22.62
N LEU A 41 -2.00 -2.69 -21.80
CA LEU A 41 -2.20 -1.55 -20.89
C LEU A 41 -2.29 -0.22 -21.65
N GLN A 42 -1.44 -0.01 -22.65
CA GLN A 42 -1.52 1.19 -23.49
C GLN A 42 -2.87 1.28 -24.18
N GLN A 43 -3.34 0.17 -24.78
CA GLN A 43 -4.67 0.11 -25.40
C GLN A 43 -5.80 0.37 -24.39
N ALA A 44 -5.66 -0.13 -23.14
CA ALA A 44 -6.65 0.10 -22.10
C ALA A 44 -6.64 1.55 -21.59
N ASN A 45 -5.46 2.17 -21.50
CA ASN A 45 -5.34 3.59 -21.13
C ASN A 45 -6.01 4.52 -22.15
N ASP A 46 -5.96 4.15 -23.43
CA ASP A 46 -6.48 4.96 -24.53
C ASP A 46 -7.98 4.68 -24.82
N ASP A 47 -8.55 3.62 -24.27
CA ASP A 47 -9.96 3.26 -24.48
C ASP A 47 -10.87 4.13 -23.58
N PRO A 48 -11.69 5.04 -24.14
CA PRO A 48 -12.56 5.92 -23.36
C PRO A 48 -13.67 5.16 -22.59
N LYS A 49 -13.83 3.86 -22.82
CA LYS A 49 -14.78 2.99 -22.09
C LYS A 49 -14.15 2.35 -20.86
N VAL A 50 -12.83 2.46 -20.70
CA VAL A 50 -12.10 1.95 -19.55
C VAL A 50 -11.94 3.07 -18.53
N HIS A 51 -12.51 2.91 -17.34
CA HIS A 51 -12.46 3.90 -16.26
C HIS A 51 -11.54 3.45 -15.09
N GLY A 52 -11.12 2.19 -15.10
CA GLY A 52 -10.24 1.64 -14.07
C GLY A 52 -9.51 0.41 -14.56
N ILE A 53 -8.26 0.28 -14.14
CA ILE A 53 -7.37 -0.84 -14.46
C ILE A 53 -6.84 -1.43 -13.16
N ILE A 54 -6.91 -2.75 -13.04
CA ILE A 54 -6.29 -3.53 -11.97
C ILE A 54 -5.32 -4.52 -12.61
N VAL A 55 -4.08 -4.55 -12.13
CA VAL A 55 -3.04 -5.45 -12.62
C VAL A 55 -2.64 -6.45 -11.53
N TYR A 56 -2.74 -7.73 -11.83
CA TYR A 56 -2.42 -8.78 -10.87
C TYR A 56 -0.94 -9.15 -10.93
N TYR A 57 -0.19 -8.72 -9.94
CA TYR A 57 1.24 -8.97 -9.78
C TYR A 57 1.52 -10.23 -8.95
N PRO A 58 2.72 -10.86 -9.07
CA PRO A 58 3.79 -10.53 -10.04
C PRO A 58 3.47 -11.02 -11.45
N ILE A 59 3.94 -10.31 -12.46
CA ILE A 59 3.82 -10.69 -13.87
C ILE A 59 5.08 -11.42 -14.32
N PHE A 60 6.25 -10.81 -14.06
CA PHE A 60 7.54 -11.29 -14.54
C PHE A 60 8.33 -12.05 -13.48
N GLY A 61 7.87 -12.07 -12.22
CA GLY A 61 8.61 -12.64 -11.10
C GLY A 61 9.70 -11.71 -10.55
N GLN A 62 10.32 -12.12 -9.44
CA GLN A 62 11.25 -11.25 -8.69
C GLN A 62 12.61 -11.08 -9.36
N ASP A 63 12.99 -11.96 -10.29
CA ASP A 63 14.35 -12.04 -10.81
C ASP A 63 14.58 -11.30 -12.14
N LYS A 64 13.56 -10.64 -12.66
CA LYS A 64 13.69 -9.88 -13.91
C LYS A 64 13.88 -8.40 -13.61
N GLU A 65 15.13 -7.98 -13.48
CA GLU A 65 15.49 -6.57 -13.48
C GLU A 65 15.30 -5.99 -14.89
N SER A 66 14.77 -4.78 -14.96
CA SER A 66 14.79 -4.02 -16.19
C SER A 66 16.17 -3.42 -16.41
N TYR A 67 16.42 -2.91 -17.63
CA TYR A 67 17.66 -2.22 -18.00
C TYR A 67 18.06 -1.08 -17.04
N SER A 68 17.11 -0.49 -16.34
CA SER A 68 17.32 0.63 -15.39
C SER A 68 17.59 0.19 -13.94
N GLY A 69 17.70 -1.12 -13.66
CA GLY A 69 17.84 -1.63 -12.29
C GLY A 69 16.52 -1.63 -11.47
N THR A 70 15.40 -1.28 -12.10
CA THR A 70 14.06 -1.44 -11.54
C THR A 70 13.46 -2.76 -12.03
N SER A 71 12.52 -3.35 -11.28
CA SER A 71 11.87 -4.56 -11.75
C SER A 71 10.96 -4.26 -12.95
N GLN A 72 10.75 -5.27 -13.81
CA GLN A 72 9.80 -5.12 -14.92
C GLN A 72 8.37 -4.88 -14.40
N ASP A 73 8.02 -5.45 -13.27
CA ASP A 73 6.74 -5.21 -12.62
C ASP A 73 6.60 -3.74 -12.17
N ASP A 74 7.69 -3.07 -11.77
CA ASP A 74 7.68 -1.63 -11.46
C ASP A 74 7.40 -0.79 -12.70
N TYR A 75 8.05 -1.13 -13.82
CA TYR A 75 7.81 -0.49 -15.09
C TYR A 75 6.35 -0.62 -15.54
N ILE A 76 5.78 -1.81 -15.45
CA ILE A 76 4.37 -2.06 -15.80
C ILE A 76 3.42 -1.29 -14.89
N ARG A 77 3.72 -1.16 -13.59
CA ARG A 77 2.91 -0.31 -12.70
C ARG A 77 2.87 1.14 -13.16
N ASP A 78 4.00 1.64 -13.64
CA ASP A 78 4.11 3.02 -14.10
C ASP A 78 3.55 3.23 -15.51
N THR A 79 3.26 2.15 -16.26
CA THR A 79 2.56 2.21 -17.57
C THR A 79 1.06 2.44 -17.40
N VAL A 80 0.47 2.08 -16.26
CA VAL A 80 -0.94 2.38 -15.98
C VAL A 80 -1.13 3.87 -15.82
N SER A 81 -2.03 4.46 -16.63
CA SER A 81 -2.37 5.88 -16.52
C SER A 81 -2.94 6.19 -15.12
N PHE A 82 -2.47 7.27 -14.51
CA PHE A 82 -3.01 7.70 -13.20
C PHE A 82 -4.52 7.95 -13.22
N GLN A 83 -5.10 8.27 -14.38
CA GLN A 83 -6.54 8.45 -14.55
C GLN A 83 -7.32 7.14 -14.49
N CYS A 84 -6.68 6.02 -14.82
CA CYS A 84 -7.25 4.67 -14.80
C CYS A 84 -6.73 3.81 -13.65
N ASP A 85 -5.74 4.28 -12.88
CA ASP A 85 -5.16 3.55 -11.76
C ASP A 85 -6.10 3.60 -10.55
N VAL A 86 -6.87 2.54 -10.38
CA VAL A 86 -7.78 2.41 -9.23
C VAL A 86 -7.12 1.76 -8.02
N GLU A 87 -5.86 1.31 -8.15
CA GLU A 87 -5.09 0.70 -7.08
C GLU A 87 -4.15 1.67 -6.36
N GLY A 88 -3.89 2.85 -6.96
CA GLY A 88 -2.96 3.84 -6.42
C GLY A 88 -1.49 3.41 -6.47
N LEU A 89 -1.12 2.56 -7.43
CA LEU A 89 0.20 1.96 -7.53
C LEU A 89 1.11 2.62 -8.57
N CYS A 90 0.61 3.49 -9.44
CA CYS A 90 1.44 4.22 -10.40
C CYS A 90 2.39 5.18 -9.68
N HIS A 91 3.46 5.59 -10.38
CA HIS A 91 4.50 6.46 -9.83
C HIS A 91 3.94 7.73 -9.17
N LEU A 92 2.97 8.39 -9.82
CA LEU A 92 2.38 9.63 -9.31
C LEU A 92 1.77 9.43 -7.92
N TYR A 93 0.93 8.41 -7.75
CA TYR A 93 0.25 8.15 -6.47
C TYR A 93 1.22 7.67 -5.40
N ARG A 94 2.16 6.76 -5.72
CA ARG A 94 3.18 6.29 -4.78
C ARG A 94 4.09 7.45 -4.32
N SER A 95 4.59 8.25 -5.27
CA SER A 95 5.43 9.40 -4.97
C SER A 95 4.72 10.42 -4.08
N ASN A 96 3.44 10.69 -4.34
CA ASN A 96 2.63 11.58 -3.52
C ASN A 96 2.39 11.01 -2.12
N LEU A 97 2.11 9.71 -2.01
CA LEU A 97 1.96 9.04 -0.72
C LEU A 97 3.23 9.16 0.13
N TYR A 98 4.41 8.87 -0.45
CA TYR A 98 5.69 8.93 0.28
C TYR A 98 6.05 10.35 0.73
N ARG A 99 5.61 11.35 0.01
CA ARG A 99 5.76 12.78 0.36
C ARG A 99 4.61 13.34 1.18
N ASN A 100 3.66 12.50 1.58
CA ASN A 100 2.45 12.91 2.30
C ASN A 100 1.59 13.94 1.54
N VAL A 101 1.62 13.92 0.20
CA VAL A 101 0.78 14.76 -0.66
C VAL A 101 -0.56 14.07 -0.88
N ARG A 102 -1.64 14.72 -0.47
CA ARG A 102 -2.99 14.12 -0.43
C ARG A 102 -3.87 14.47 -1.62
N TYR A 103 -3.53 15.52 -2.34
CA TYR A 103 -4.35 16.06 -3.42
C TYR A 103 -3.52 16.28 -4.67
N LEU A 104 -4.13 16.09 -5.84
CA LEU A 104 -3.52 16.29 -7.15
C LEU A 104 -3.55 17.77 -7.60
N ASP A 105 -4.41 18.57 -7.00
CA ASP A 105 -4.75 19.94 -7.44
C ASP A 105 -4.55 21.00 -6.32
N PRO A 106 -3.38 21.08 -5.66
CA PRO A 106 -3.14 22.14 -4.70
C PRO A 106 -3.11 23.52 -5.41
N PRO A 107 -3.65 24.59 -4.83
CA PRO A 107 -4.20 24.68 -3.48
C PRO A 107 -5.70 24.34 -3.35
N HIS A 108 -6.39 23.97 -4.45
CA HIS A 108 -7.84 23.76 -4.45
C HIS A 108 -8.27 22.55 -3.63
N ASN A 109 -7.48 21.46 -3.66
CA ASN A 109 -7.68 20.25 -2.87
C ASN A 109 -9.05 19.58 -3.13
N HIS A 110 -9.51 19.57 -4.37
CA HIS A 110 -10.75 18.92 -4.77
C HIS A 110 -10.52 17.45 -5.19
N ILE A 111 -9.34 17.16 -5.76
CA ILE A 111 -9.01 15.85 -6.32
C ILE A 111 -8.04 15.14 -5.40
N LYS A 112 -8.53 14.13 -4.68
CA LYS A 112 -7.70 13.31 -3.78
C LYS A 112 -6.82 12.35 -4.58
N CYS A 113 -5.59 12.12 -4.08
CA CYS A 113 -4.78 11.00 -4.55
C CYS A 113 -5.44 9.67 -4.18
N ILE A 114 -5.38 8.72 -5.09
CA ILE A 114 -5.75 7.34 -4.78
C ILE A 114 -4.63 6.72 -3.94
N LEU A 115 -5.01 5.95 -2.94
CA LEU A 115 -4.10 5.25 -2.05
C LEU A 115 -4.07 3.76 -2.38
N PRO A 116 -2.93 3.08 -2.25
CA PRO A 116 -2.84 1.64 -2.44
C PRO A 116 -3.87 0.89 -1.60
N CYS A 117 -4.82 0.23 -2.29
CA CYS A 117 -6.05 -0.28 -1.68
C CYS A 117 -5.79 -1.34 -0.60
N THR A 118 -4.82 -2.24 -0.82
CA THR A 118 -4.47 -3.28 0.17
C THR A 118 -3.84 -2.67 1.43
N ALA A 119 -2.92 -1.73 1.29
CA ALA A 119 -2.33 -1.02 2.43
C ALA A 119 -3.40 -0.20 3.17
N LEU A 120 -4.28 0.48 2.44
CA LEU A 120 -5.39 1.24 3.02
C LEU A 120 -6.36 0.33 3.78
N SER A 121 -6.65 -0.89 3.29
CA SER A 121 -7.53 -1.83 3.98
C SER A 121 -6.97 -2.23 5.34
N VAL A 122 -5.65 -2.42 5.46
CA VAL A 122 -4.99 -2.67 6.75
C VAL A 122 -5.16 -1.49 7.68
N VAL A 123 -4.93 -0.26 7.21
CA VAL A 123 -5.15 0.95 8.02
C VAL A 123 -6.60 1.02 8.51
N LYS A 124 -7.58 0.73 7.63
CA LYS A 124 -9.01 0.71 8.01
C LYS A 124 -9.34 -0.35 9.06
N LEU A 125 -8.73 -1.52 8.98
CA LEU A 125 -8.87 -2.54 10.03
C LEU A 125 -8.29 -2.06 11.36
N LEU A 126 -7.14 -1.38 11.33
CA LEU A 126 -6.53 -0.82 12.54
C LEU A 126 -7.35 0.30 13.15
N GLU A 127 -7.96 1.14 12.33
CA GLU A 127 -8.91 2.17 12.79
C GLU A 127 -10.12 1.57 13.51
N ALA A 128 -10.59 0.40 13.06
CA ALA A 128 -11.67 -0.32 13.69
C ALA A 128 -11.26 -1.02 15.00
N CYS A 129 -9.95 -1.19 15.26
CA CYS A 129 -9.46 -1.81 16.48
C CYS A 129 -9.47 -0.83 17.65
N PRO A 130 -10.16 -1.16 18.78
CA PRO A 130 -10.17 -0.32 19.95
C PRO A 130 -8.76 0.02 20.42
N ASN A 131 -8.51 1.28 20.69
CA ASN A 131 -7.24 1.78 21.26
C ASN A 131 -6.00 1.79 20.35
N VAL A 132 -6.12 1.49 19.07
CA VAL A 132 -5.01 1.64 18.10
C VAL A 132 -4.98 3.07 17.57
N TYR A 133 -6.09 3.53 17.02
CA TYR A 133 -6.28 4.92 16.59
C TYR A 133 -7.09 5.71 17.59
N HIS A 134 -6.76 6.98 17.76
CA HIS A 134 -7.55 7.94 18.51
C HIS A 134 -8.16 8.97 17.57
N SER A 135 -9.45 9.20 17.71
CA SER A 135 -10.09 10.39 17.16
C SER A 135 -9.63 11.61 17.97
N GLN A 136 -8.45 12.11 17.72
CA GLN A 136 -8.21 13.50 18.04
C GLN A 136 -8.95 14.30 16.98
N ALA A 137 -9.94 15.09 17.40
CA ALA A 137 -10.38 16.22 16.63
C ALA A 137 -9.14 17.09 16.44
N ILE A 138 -8.40 16.85 15.36
CA ILE A 138 -7.27 17.68 14.99
C ILE A 138 -7.89 19.01 14.64
N MET A 139 -7.75 19.97 15.53
CA MET A 139 -7.76 21.37 15.15
C MET A 139 -6.57 21.54 14.21
N ALA A 140 -6.79 21.17 12.95
CA ALA A 140 -5.78 21.19 11.91
C ALA A 140 -5.46 22.64 11.57
N THR A 141 -4.45 23.18 12.21
CA THR A 141 -3.78 24.39 11.76
C THR A 141 -3.02 24.19 10.43
N ASN A 142 -2.85 22.94 9.97
CA ASN A 142 -2.29 22.62 8.66
C ASN A 142 -3.02 21.42 8.03
N ARG A 143 -3.99 21.70 7.16
CA ARG A 143 -4.75 20.71 6.38
C ARG A 143 -3.87 19.80 5.48
N GLN A 144 -2.61 20.14 5.27
CA GLN A 144 -1.67 19.35 4.44
C GLN A 144 -1.05 18.15 5.19
N GLN A 145 -1.10 18.12 6.52
CA GLN A 145 -0.49 17.07 7.36
C GLN A 145 -1.52 16.17 8.06
N ALA A 146 -2.80 16.35 7.78
CA ALA A 146 -3.82 15.48 8.37
C ALA A 146 -3.77 14.08 7.72
N SER A 147 -3.86 13.05 8.55
CA SER A 147 -4.15 11.66 8.11
C SER A 147 -5.28 11.64 7.09
N PRO A 148 -5.28 10.70 6.10
CA PRO A 148 -6.37 10.54 5.13
C PRO A 148 -7.75 10.47 5.78
N VAL A 149 -7.81 10.13 7.04
CA VAL A 149 -9.04 9.83 7.80
C VAL A 149 -9.27 10.79 8.97
N GLY A 150 -8.39 11.76 9.19
CA GLY A 150 -8.48 12.68 10.35
C GLY A 150 -8.17 12.00 11.70
N LEU A 151 -7.58 10.82 11.65
CA LEU A 151 -7.13 10.06 12.82
C LEU A 151 -5.61 10.13 12.91
N SER A 152 -5.06 10.07 14.11
CA SER A 152 -3.62 9.92 14.32
C SER A 152 -3.34 8.75 15.24
N LEU A 153 -2.22 8.09 15.01
CA LEU A 153 -1.67 7.12 15.94
C LEU A 153 -1.05 7.86 17.13
N LYS A 154 -1.09 7.25 18.32
CA LYS A 154 -0.38 7.80 19.46
C LYS A 154 1.11 7.86 19.18
N ASN A 155 1.80 8.89 19.69
CA ASN A 155 3.25 9.08 19.53
C ASN A 155 4.09 7.89 20.00
N ASP A 156 3.52 6.99 20.82
CA ASP A 156 4.20 5.77 21.33
C ASP A 156 3.80 4.50 20.56
N THR A 157 3.09 4.62 19.45
CA THR A 157 2.71 3.44 18.66
C THR A 157 3.91 2.98 17.82
N HIS A 158 4.36 1.77 18.09
CA HIS A 158 5.39 1.09 17.31
C HIS A 158 4.76 0.07 16.38
N VAL A 159 5.20 0.03 15.13
CA VAL A 159 4.73 -0.90 14.11
C VAL A 159 5.93 -1.58 13.47
N THR A 160 5.89 -2.89 13.37
CA THR A 160 6.87 -3.65 12.60
C THR A 160 6.18 -4.29 11.40
N ILE A 161 6.71 -4.01 10.21
CA ILE A 161 6.23 -4.55 8.94
C ILE A 161 7.35 -5.39 8.36
N ILE A 162 7.11 -6.69 8.20
CA ILE A 162 8.03 -7.63 7.57
C ILE A 162 7.56 -7.84 6.13
N ASN A 163 8.39 -7.55 5.18
CA ASN A 163 8.19 -7.41 3.74
C ASN A 163 8.06 -5.94 3.32
N ARG A 164 8.84 -5.56 2.30
CA ARG A 164 8.92 -4.19 1.79
C ARG A 164 8.47 -4.11 0.32
N SER A 165 7.44 -4.89 -0.05
CA SER A 165 6.89 -4.83 -1.40
C SER A 165 6.34 -3.45 -1.74
N GLU A 166 6.45 -3.06 -3.01
CA GLU A 166 5.88 -1.80 -3.51
C GLU A 166 4.35 -1.78 -3.50
N ILE A 167 3.71 -2.96 -3.43
CA ILE A 167 2.26 -3.09 -3.47
C ILE A 167 1.65 -2.91 -2.08
N VAL A 168 2.29 -3.42 -1.02
CA VAL A 168 1.73 -3.43 0.34
C VAL A 168 2.69 -2.83 1.36
N GLY A 169 3.90 -3.39 1.50
CA GLY A 169 4.79 -3.09 2.62
C GLY A 169 5.26 -1.64 2.68
N ARG A 170 5.76 -1.09 1.58
CA ARG A 170 6.19 0.32 1.49
C ARG A 170 5.03 1.30 1.64
N PRO A 171 3.91 1.15 0.91
CA PRO A 171 2.76 2.03 1.09
C PRO A 171 2.22 2.02 2.52
N LEU A 172 2.11 0.84 3.13
CA LEU A 172 1.63 0.72 4.50
C LEU A 172 2.57 1.40 5.50
N ALA A 173 3.88 1.20 5.35
CA ALA A 173 4.87 1.87 6.18
C ALA A 173 4.77 3.40 6.08
N ALA A 174 4.59 3.91 4.87
CA ALA A 174 4.41 5.34 4.65
C ALA A 174 3.12 5.86 5.28
N MET A 175 1.99 5.16 5.11
CA MET A 175 0.71 5.57 5.71
C MET A 175 0.81 5.65 7.23
N LEU A 176 1.31 4.59 7.88
CA LEU A 176 1.40 4.53 9.33
C LEU A 176 2.42 5.51 9.91
N ALA A 177 3.56 5.72 9.22
CA ALA A 177 4.54 6.71 9.63
C ALA A 177 4.01 8.14 9.49
N ASN A 178 3.26 8.42 8.44
CA ASN A 178 2.59 9.72 8.24
C ASN A 178 1.47 9.96 9.26
N ASP A 179 0.87 8.89 9.79
CA ASP A 179 -0.13 8.96 10.86
C ASP A 179 0.50 9.05 12.26
N GLY A 180 1.83 9.08 12.36
CA GLY A 180 2.57 9.34 13.61
C GLY A 180 3.16 8.11 14.29
N ALA A 181 3.08 6.93 13.71
CA ALA A 181 3.75 5.75 14.27
C ALA A 181 5.26 5.79 14.08
N THR A 182 5.99 5.14 15.00
CA THR A 182 7.34 4.68 14.75
C THR A 182 7.26 3.35 14.00
N VAL A 183 7.70 3.33 12.73
CA VAL A 183 7.57 2.17 11.86
C VAL A 183 8.93 1.53 11.60
N TYR A 184 9.05 0.25 11.87
CA TYR A 184 10.18 -0.59 11.46
C TYR A 184 9.77 -1.39 10.22
N SER A 185 10.34 -1.05 9.07
CA SER A 185 10.11 -1.73 7.80
C SER A 185 11.27 -2.67 7.53
N ILE A 186 11.03 -3.98 7.68
CA ILE A 186 12.02 -5.04 7.61
C ILE A 186 11.95 -5.72 6.25
N ASP A 187 13.12 -5.93 5.66
CA ASP A 187 13.30 -6.74 4.45
C ASP A 187 14.51 -7.67 4.65
N LEU A 188 14.78 -8.56 3.70
CA LEU A 188 15.80 -9.61 3.77
C LEU A 188 17.17 -9.10 4.26
N HIS A 189 17.58 -7.90 3.87
CA HIS A 189 18.92 -7.38 4.12
C HIS A 189 18.97 -6.02 4.82
N SER A 190 17.83 -5.46 5.21
CA SER A 190 17.81 -4.12 5.80
C SER A 190 16.58 -3.83 6.63
N ILE A 191 16.77 -2.97 7.64
CA ILE A 191 15.70 -2.43 8.47
C ILE A 191 15.66 -0.92 8.27
N TYR A 192 14.52 -0.39 7.85
CA TYR A 192 14.26 1.06 7.80
C TYR A 192 13.39 1.44 8.99
N LYS A 193 13.79 2.52 9.66
CA LYS A 193 13.04 3.08 10.77
C LYS A 193 12.49 4.44 10.37
N PHE A 194 11.19 4.60 10.48
CA PHE A 194 10.53 5.87 10.24
C PHE A 194 9.95 6.41 11.54
N VAL A 195 10.21 7.67 11.81
CA VAL A 195 9.65 8.39 12.96
C VAL A 195 9.05 9.69 12.43
N ASN A 196 7.77 9.91 12.67
CA ASN A 196 7.04 11.06 12.16
C ASN A 196 7.22 11.26 10.64
N GLY A 197 7.12 10.18 9.86
CA GLY A 197 7.28 10.19 8.42
C GLY A 197 8.72 10.38 7.91
N THR A 198 9.71 10.51 8.80
CA THR A 198 11.11 10.73 8.44
C THR A 198 11.93 9.47 8.65
N LEU A 199 12.74 9.11 7.64
CA LEU A 199 13.69 7.99 7.72
C LEU A 199 14.81 8.33 8.71
N GLN A 200 15.06 7.42 9.63
CA GLN A 200 16.16 7.51 10.61
C GLN A 200 17.07 6.29 10.52
N THR A 201 18.28 6.44 11.03
CA THR A 201 19.19 5.30 11.20
C THR A 201 18.57 4.29 12.15
N CYS A 202 18.53 3.03 11.74
CA CYS A 202 18.08 1.92 12.56
C CYS A 202 19.32 1.16 13.08
N THR A 203 19.42 1.06 14.38
CA THR A 203 20.49 0.27 15.06
C THR A 203 19.94 -1.00 15.69
N GLU A 204 18.62 -1.13 15.66
CA GLU A 204 17.91 -2.27 16.23
C GLU A 204 18.04 -3.51 15.35
N THR A 205 18.12 -4.68 15.99
CA THR A 205 18.02 -5.97 15.31
C THR A 205 16.55 -6.31 14.98
N VAL A 206 16.33 -7.33 14.15
CA VAL A 206 14.97 -7.80 13.82
C VAL A 206 14.24 -8.24 15.10
N GLU A 207 14.94 -8.97 15.98
CA GLU A 207 14.39 -9.45 17.26
C GLU A 207 13.98 -8.29 18.15
N GLU A 208 14.81 -7.24 18.25
CA GLU A 208 14.49 -6.04 19.02
C GLU A 208 13.30 -5.28 18.46
N CYS A 209 13.21 -5.15 17.12
CA CYS A 209 12.05 -4.56 16.47
C CYS A 209 10.76 -5.34 16.78
N VAL A 210 10.83 -6.67 16.79
CA VAL A 210 9.70 -7.54 17.14
C VAL A 210 9.40 -7.49 18.63
N LEU A 211 10.41 -7.41 19.51
CA LEU A 211 10.23 -7.36 20.97
C LEU A 211 9.69 -6.02 21.47
N LYS A 212 10.06 -4.92 20.86
CA LYS A 212 9.44 -3.60 21.15
C LYS A 212 7.92 -3.64 20.96
N VAL A 213 7.48 -4.59 20.15
CA VAL A 213 6.09 -4.89 19.83
C VAL A 213 5.44 -5.82 20.87
N ARG A 214 6.21 -6.66 21.56
CA ARG A 214 5.67 -7.69 22.47
C ARG A 214 4.97 -7.17 23.73
N ASN A 215 5.19 -5.93 24.13
CA ASN A 215 4.63 -5.40 25.40
C ASN A 215 3.23 -4.80 25.25
N SER A 216 2.57 -4.94 24.11
CA SER A 216 1.22 -4.44 23.91
C SER A 216 0.55 -5.13 22.72
N PHE A 217 -0.53 -5.83 22.94
CA PHE A 217 -1.47 -6.46 22.02
C PHE A 217 -0.89 -6.95 20.66
N LEU A 218 -0.56 -8.22 20.60
CA LEU A 218 -0.14 -8.93 19.39
C LEU A 218 -1.40 -9.23 18.55
N MET A 219 -1.68 -8.45 17.52
CA MET A 219 -2.58 -8.87 16.47
C MET A 219 -1.78 -9.57 15.37
N HIS A 220 -1.88 -10.89 15.33
CA HIS A 220 -1.41 -11.66 14.19
C HIS A 220 -2.46 -11.56 13.08
N TYR A 221 -2.18 -10.75 12.07
CA TYR A 221 -2.89 -10.82 10.81
C TYR A 221 -2.04 -11.62 9.82
N TYR A 222 -2.40 -12.87 9.62
CA TYR A 222 -1.95 -13.63 8.46
C TYR A 222 -2.73 -13.15 7.24
N TYR A 223 -2.15 -12.28 6.44
CA TYR A 223 -2.65 -12.07 5.10
C TYR A 223 -2.01 -13.13 4.20
N ILE A 224 -2.77 -14.19 3.91
CA ILE A 224 -2.39 -15.23 2.94
C ILE A 224 -2.66 -14.69 1.54
N VAL A 225 -1.82 -13.77 1.10
CA VAL A 225 -1.44 -13.65 -0.30
C VAL A 225 0.03 -14.02 -0.30
N ARG A 226 0.47 -14.88 -1.17
CA ARG A 226 1.80 -15.51 -1.32
C ARG A 226 3.04 -14.58 -1.20
N THR A 227 2.97 -13.57 -0.40
CA THR A 227 4.06 -12.72 0.07
C THR A 227 3.98 -12.71 1.59
N ASP A 228 5.00 -13.25 2.24
CA ASP A 228 5.12 -13.40 3.69
C ASP A 228 5.15 -12.06 4.44
N ALA A 229 4.12 -11.23 4.28
CA ALA A 229 4.00 -9.97 5.00
C ALA A 229 3.38 -10.23 6.37
N VAL A 230 4.16 -10.07 7.41
CA VAL A 230 3.70 -10.08 8.79
C VAL A 230 3.62 -8.64 9.28
N LEU A 231 2.42 -8.19 9.61
CA LEU A 231 2.22 -6.93 10.30
C LEU A 231 2.13 -7.22 11.80
N ILE A 232 3.06 -6.71 12.56
CA ILE A 232 3.06 -6.80 14.01
C ILE A 232 2.84 -5.40 14.57
N LEU A 233 1.71 -5.19 15.23
CA LEU A 233 1.35 -3.93 15.85
C LEU A 233 1.41 -4.01 17.35
N THR A 234 1.86 -2.93 17.98
CA THR A 234 1.80 -2.82 19.42
C THR A 234 1.51 -1.44 19.96
N LYS A 235 0.81 -1.45 21.05
CA LYS A 235 0.59 -0.30 21.91
C LYS A 235 1.31 -0.52 23.23
N ARG A 236 2.12 0.44 23.65
CA ARG A 236 2.62 0.50 25.03
C ARG A 236 1.44 0.81 25.94
N ILE A 237 1.06 -0.13 26.79
CA ILE A 237 0.19 0.19 27.92
C ILE A 237 1.13 0.78 28.97
N ALA A 238 0.90 2.04 29.31
CA ALA A 238 1.58 2.63 30.45
C ALA A 238 1.21 1.80 31.69
N ALA A 239 2.25 1.35 32.41
CA ALA A 239 2.09 0.74 33.71
C ALA A 239 1.60 1.75 34.73
#